data_cf7da7695f8fd1e3cba8c8c347ad38d2
#
_entry.id   cf7da7695f8fd1e3cba8c8c347ad38d2
#
_cell.length_a   1.000
_cell.length_b   1.000
_cell.length_c   1.000
_cell.angle_alpha   90.00
_cell.angle_beta   90.00
_cell.angle_gamma   90.00
#
_symmetry.space_group_name_H-M   'P 1'
#
loop_
_entity.id
_entity.type
_entity.pdbx_description
1 polymer ?
#
loop_
_entity_poly.entity_id
_entity_poly.type
_entity_poly.pdbx_seq_one_letter_code
_entity_poly.pdbx_strand_id
1 'polypeptide(L)'
;MRQRPISVTVFGILNIGYALWKFVGLLLAGIAMRLNLPGNSALAALRSDPGYRAWSHLSVVIGVVFGIVLIASGIGLLLLQNWARILAIIYSVLEMIFVVAGAVFSQRLVMQAMTAQVHGAPAGVMAIVAQISLALGIVIGLAYPVLLLIFMTRPKVIEAFSSPDLQEPH
;
A
#
# COMPACT_ATOMS: atom_id res chain seq x y z
N MET A 1 21.04 -1.56 -30.39
CA MET A 1 20.54 -0.71 -29.28
C MET A 1 19.22 -1.29 -28.76
N ARG A 2 19.20 -1.81 -27.54
CA ARG A 2 18.03 -2.45 -26.94
C ARG A 2 16.98 -1.38 -26.64
N GLN A 3 15.85 -1.41 -27.34
CA GLN A 3 14.75 -0.50 -27.04
C GLN A 3 14.10 -0.95 -25.73
N ARG A 4 14.36 -0.19 -24.65
CA ARG A 4 13.69 -0.41 -23.37
C ARG A 4 12.18 -0.21 -23.57
N PRO A 5 11.33 -1.17 -23.17
CA PRO A 5 9.90 -0.92 -23.19
C PRO A 5 9.60 0.27 -22.28
N ILE A 6 8.95 1.29 -22.81
CA ILE A 6 8.58 2.52 -22.06
C ILE A 6 7.83 2.15 -20.77
N SER A 7 7.01 1.10 -20.82
CA SER A 7 6.28 0.59 -19.67
C SER A 7 7.17 0.21 -18.48
N VAL A 8 8.34 -0.43 -18.71
CA VAL A 8 9.25 -0.83 -17.64
C VAL A 8 9.86 0.39 -16.94
N THR A 9 10.25 1.40 -17.72
CA THR A 9 10.78 2.65 -17.17
C THR A 9 9.72 3.39 -16.37
N VAL A 10 8.49 3.51 -16.92
CA VAL A 10 7.38 4.17 -16.23
C VAL A 10 7.06 3.48 -14.91
N PHE A 11 6.95 2.15 -14.88
CA PHE A 11 6.68 1.43 -13.64
C PHE A 11 7.85 1.43 -12.66
N GLY A 12 9.08 1.46 -13.13
CA GLY A 12 10.24 1.66 -12.27
C GLY A 12 10.19 2.99 -11.51
N ILE A 13 9.87 4.09 -12.22
CA ILE A 13 9.71 5.42 -11.61
C ILE A 13 8.47 5.45 -10.69
N LEU A 14 7.35 4.86 -11.13
CA LEU A 14 6.12 4.82 -10.34
C LEU A 14 6.29 4.03 -9.03
N ASN A 15 7.04 2.92 -9.04
CA ASN A 15 7.36 2.16 -7.84
C ASN A 15 8.09 3.02 -6.81
N ILE A 16 9.11 3.76 -7.24
CA ILE A 16 9.86 4.67 -6.36
C ILE A 16 8.96 5.80 -5.85
N GLY A 17 8.20 6.44 -6.74
CA GLY A 17 7.27 7.52 -6.36
C GLY A 17 6.21 7.06 -5.37
N TYR A 18 5.62 5.88 -5.60
CA TYR A 18 4.62 5.30 -4.70
C TYR A 18 5.21 4.89 -3.35
N ALA A 19 6.45 4.38 -3.32
CA ALA A 19 7.15 4.10 -2.08
C ALA A 19 7.39 5.38 -1.26
N LEU A 20 7.86 6.46 -1.91
CA LEU A 20 8.04 7.76 -1.25
C LEU A 20 6.72 8.29 -0.71
N TRP A 21 5.64 8.18 -1.47
CA TRP A 21 4.29 8.55 -1.01
C TRP A 21 3.87 7.76 0.24
N LYS A 22 4.12 6.44 0.27
CA LYS A 22 3.87 5.61 1.46
C LYS A 22 4.68 6.06 2.68
N PHE A 23 5.96 6.37 2.51
CA PHE A 23 6.79 6.87 3.61
C PHE A 23 6.30 8.23 4.14
N VAL A 24 5.90 9.13 3.26
CA VAL A 24 5.27 10.41 3.67
C VAL A 24 4.00 10.13 4.46
N GLY A 25 3.14 9.22 4.00
CA GLY A 25 1.94 8.81 4.71
C GLY A 25 2.23 8.24 6.11
N LEU A 26 3.24 7.38 6.24
CA LEU A 26 3.67 6.82 7.52
C LEU A 26 4.21 7.90 8.48
N LEU A 27 4.98 8.85 7.97
CA LEU A 27 5.49 9.99 8.75
C LEU A 27 4.35 10.87 9.24
N LEU A 28 3.43 11.23 8.37
CA LEU A 28 2.26 12.05 8.73
C LEU A 28 1.37 11.35 9.75
N ALA A 29 1.13 10.04 9.59
CA ALA A 29 0.40 9.23 10.56
C ALA A 29 1.12 9.19 11.92
N GLY A 30 2.44 9.03 11.93
CA GLY A 30 3.26 9.06 13.14
C GLY A 30 3.21 10.41 13.85
N ILE A 31 3.26 11.51 13.11
CA ILE A 31 3.12 12.87 13.64
C ILE A 31 1.71 13.07 14.20
N ALA A 32 0.66 12.69 13.45
CA ALA A 32 -0.73 12.81 13.89
C ALA A 32 -1.01 11.99 15.17
N MET A 33 -0.34 10.85 15.33
CA MET A 33 -0.41 10.06 16.55
C MET A 33 0.23 10.75 17.77
N ARG A 34 1.27 11.55 17.57
CA ARG A 34 1.95 12.29 18.65
C ARG A 34 1.23 13.60 19.01
N LEU A 35 0.58 14.21 18.04
CA LEU A 35 -0.23 15.40 18.27
C LEU A 35 -1.54 14.97 18.94
N ASN A 36 -1.60 15.12 20.27
CA ASN A 36 -2.85 14.98 21.04
C ASN A 36 -3.76 16.17 20.74
N LEU A 37 -4.45 16.11 19.59
CA LEU A 37 -5.41 17.16 19.24
C LEU A 37 -6.59 17.08 20.18
N PRO A 38 -6.90 18.16 20.94
CA PRO A 38 -8.05 18.21 21.82
C PRO A 38 -9.34 18.01 21.01
N GLY A 39 -10.27 17.18 21.47
CA GLY A 39 -11.55 16.90 20.84
C GLY A 39 -11.67 15.55 20.14
N ASN A 40 -10.64 14.73 20.09
CA ASN A 40 -10.64 13.44 19.37
C ASN A 40 -10.84 12.24 20.34
N SER A 41 -11.94 12.27 21.11
CA SER A 41 -12.31 11.23 22.08
C SER A 41 -12.44 9.84 21.44
N ALA A 42 -12.96 9.77 20.22
CA ALA A 42 -13.07 8.52 19.45
C ALA A 42 -11.69 7.92 19.13
N LEU A 43 -10.73 8.76 18.73
CA LEU A 43 -9.36 8.30 18.46
C LEU A 43 -8.66 7.86 19.74
N ALA A 44 -8.92 8.54 20.86
CA ALA A 44 -8.39 8.15 22.17
C ALA A 44 -8.93 6.78 22.62
N ALA A 45 -10.22 6.53 22.40
CA ALA A 45 -10.86 5.24 22.68
C ALA A 45 -10.27 4.11 21.80
N LEU A 46 -10.06 4.36 20.51
CA LEU A 46 -9.40 3.39 19.62
C LEU A 46 -7.96 3.09 20.04
N ARG A 47 -7.21 4.09 20.47
CA ARG A 47 -5.83 3.91 20.99
C ARG A 47 -5.76 3.09 22.27
N SER A 48 -6.80 3.04 23.08
CA SER A 48 -6.85 2.19 24.26
C SER A 48 -7.10 0.72 23.94
N ASP A 49 -7.64 0.41 22.75
CA ASP A 49 -7.90 -0.94 22.29
C ASP A 49 -6.58 -1.69 21.98
N PRO A 50 -6.32 -2.85 22.62
CA PRO A 50 -5.11 -3.64 22.36
C PRO A 50 -5.00 -4.13 20.91
N GLY A 51 -6.13 -4.49 20.30
CA GLY A 51 -6.18 -4.95 18.90
C GLY A 51 -5.80 -3.85 17.93
N TYR A 52 -6.30 -2.63 18.15
CA TYR A 52 -5.92 -1.48 17.33
C TYR A 52 -4.42 -1.16 17.44
N ARG A 53 -3.86 -1.22 18.64
CA ARG A 53 -2.41 -0.99 18.84
C ARG A 53 -1.59 -2.05 18.11
N ALA A 54 -1.91 -3.33 18.30
CA ALA A 54 -1.21 -4.42 17.61
C ALA A 54 -1.28 -4.27 16.08
N TRP A 55 -2.48 -3.98 15.55
CA TRP A 55 -2.68 -3.76 14.11
C TRP A 55 -1.89 -2.55 13.61
N SER A 56 -1.89 -1.43 14.33
CA SER A 56 -1.18 -0.22 13.91
C SER A 56 0.34 -0.45 13.87
N HIS A 57 0.91 -1.13 14.87
CA HIS A 57 2.33 -1.51 14.85
C HIS A 57 2.66 -2.43 13.68
N LEU A 58 1.86 -3.47 13.46
CA LEU A 58 2.03 -4.38 12.32
C LEU A 58 1.97 -3.63 10.99
N SER A 59 1.01 -2.73 10.82
CA SER A 59 0.83 -1.92 9.61
C SER A 59 2.02 -1.01 9.34
N VAL A 60 2.62 -0.41 10.38
CA VAL A 60 3.82 0.41 10.23
C VAL A 60 5.00 -0.45 9.76
N VAL A 61 5.23 -1.59 10.41
CA VAL A 61 6.35 -2.50 10.05
C VAL A 61 6.18 -3.00 8.61
N ILE A 62 5.00 -3.51 8.25
CA ILE A 62 4.71 -3.97 6.89
C ILE A 62 4.83 -2.83 5.89
N GLY A 63 4.32 -1.64 6.21
CA GLY A 63 4.42 -0.46 5.36
C GLY A 63 5.86 -0.04 5.05
N VAL A 64 6.75 -0.10 6.06
CA VAL A 64 8.20 0.16 5.87
C VAL A 64 8.82 -0.91 4.98
N VAL A 65 8.57 -2.20 5.27
CA VAL A 65 9.10 -3.31 4.46
C VAL A 65 8.63 -3.19 3.01
N PHE A 66 7.35 -2.94 2.79
CA PHE A 66 6.78 -2.78 1.45
C PHE A 66 7.32 -1.56 0.72
N GLY A 67 7.57 -0.46 1.43
CA GLY A 67 8.23 0.71 0.86
C GLY A 67 9.65 0.41 0.37
N ILE A 68 10.44 -0.33 1.16
CA ILE A 68 11.79 -0.76 0.79
C ILE A 68 11.75 -1.69 -0.43
N VAL A 69 10.84 -2.68 -0.41
CA VAL A 69 10.65 -3.63 -1.52
C VAL A 69 10.29 -2.89 -2.81
N LEU A 70 9.42 -1.88 -2.74
CA LEU A 70 9.06 -1.06 -3.90
C LEU A 70 10.25 -0.26 -4.45
N ILE A 71 11.06 0.36 -3.58
CA ILE A 71 12.25 1.07 -4.02
C ILE A 71 13.21 0.10 -4.71
N ALA A 72 13.50 -1.04 -4.07
CA ALA A 72 14.40 -2.04 -4.61
C ALA A 72 13.89 -2.58 -5.96
N SER A 73 12.59 -2.91 -6.06
CA SER A 73 11.99 -3.36 -7.32
C SER A 73 12.00 -2.26 -8.38
N GLY A 74 11.72 -1.00 -8.00
CA GLY A 74 11.77 0.14 -8.91
C GLY A 74 13.16 0.36 -9.52
N ILE A 75 14.20 0.36 -8.69
CA ILE A 75 15.59 0.46 -9.16
C ILE A 75 15.95 -0.74 -10.04
N GLY A 76 15.63 -1.95 -9.61
CA GLY A 76 15.93 -3.17 -10.38
C GLY A 76 15.17 -3.22 -11.73
N LEU A 77 13.95 -2.70 -11.82
CA LEU A 77 13.22 -2.55 -13.09
C LEU A 77 13.93 -1.56 -14.02
N LEU A 78 14.41 -0.43 -13.49
CA LEU A 78 15.20 0.53 -14.26
C LEU A 78 16.52 -0.05 -14.75
N LEU A 79 17.08 -1.01 -14.02
CA LEU A 79 18.28 -1.75 -14.41
C LEU A 79 17.99 -3.00 -15.26
N LEU A 80 16.73 -3.25 -15.64
CA LEU A 80 16.26 -4.42 -16.39
C LEU A 80 16.64 -5.77 -15.73
N GLN A 81 16.69 -5.81 -14.41
CA GLN A 81 16.95 -7.02 -13.64
C GLN A 81 15.72 -7.91 -13.52
N ASN A 82 15.81 -9.18 -13.91
CA ASN A 82 14.67 -10.11 -13.90
C ASN A 82 14.11 -10.34 -12.48
N TRP A 83 14.97 -10.35 -11.45
CA TRP A 83 14.53 -10.48 -10.05
C TRP A 83 13.59 -9.35 -9.61
N ALA A 84 13.77 -8.14 -10.14
CA ALA A 84 12.95 -6.99 -9.78
C ALA A 84 11.51 -7.13 -10.28
N ARG A 85 11.32 -7.75 -11.44
CA ARG A 85 9.98 -8.08 -11.96
C ARG A 85 9.27 -9.08 -11.04
N ILE A 86 9.98 -10.14 -10.64
CA ILE A 86 9.43 -11.17 -9.72
C ILE A 86 9.07 -10.52 -8.38
N LEU A 87 9.97 -9.67 -7.86
CA LEU A 87 9.76 -8.95 -6.62
C LEU A 87 8.52 -8.03 -6.69
N ALA A 88 8.33 -7.33 -7.82
CA ALA A 88 7.16 -6.48 -8.04
C ALA A 88 5.85 -7.28 -8.08
N ILE A 89 5.86 -8.48 -8.66
CA ILE A 89 4.70 -9.40 -8.69
C ILE A 89 4.39 -9.89 -7.28
N ILE A 90 5.39 -10.35 -6.54
CA ILE A 90 5.22 -10.82 -5.14
C ILE A 90 4.68 -9.68 -4.28
N TYR A 91 5.27 -8.49 -4.39
CA TYR A 91 4.78 -7.29 -3.70
C TYR A 91 3.31 -7.03 -4.00
N SER A 92 2.91 -7.06 -5.28
CA SER A 92 1.52 -6.78 -5.69
C SER A 92 0.52 -7.75 -5.04
N VAL A 93 0.84 -9.04 -5.01
CA VAL A 93 -0.01 -10.06 -4.37
C VAL A 93 -0.11 -9.84 -2.87
N LEU A 94 1.03 -9.62 -2.21
CA LEU A 94 1.06 -9.39 -0.76
C LEU A 94 0.34 -8.09 -0.36
N GLU A 95 0.51 -7.02 -1.14
CA GLU A 95 -0.19 -5.75 -0.91
C GLU A 95 -1.71 -5.90 -1.04
N MET A 96 -2.20 -6.64 -2.06
CA MET A 96 -3.64 -6.91 -2.19
C MET A 96 -4.19 -7.65 -0.98
N ILE A 97 -3.49 -8.69 -0.50
CA ILE A 97 -3.88 -9.43 0.70
C ILE A 97 -3.93 -8.48 1.91
N PHE A 98 -2.91 -7.63 2.06
CA PHE A 98 -2.82 -6.70 3.18
C PHE A 98 -3.90 -5.62 3.13
N VAL A 99 -4.23 -5.09 1.95
CA VAL A 99 -5.34 -4.13 1.77
C VAL A 99 -6.67 -4.74 2.17
N VAL A 100 -6.95 -5.99 1.74
CA VAL A 100 -8.19 -6.70 2.11
C VAL A 100 -8.23 -6.98 3.62
N ALA A 101 -7.14 -7.46 4.21
CA ALA A 101 -7.06 -7.69 5.65
C ALA A 101 -7.28 -6.39 6.44
N GLY A 102 -6.68 -5.28 5.98
CA GLY A 102 -6.86 -3.95 6.55
C GLY A 102 -8.30 -3.46 6.47
N ALA A 103 -8.97 -3.71 5.36
CA ALA A 103 -10.37 -3.35 5.16
C ALA A 103 -11.28 -4.11 6.14
N VAL A 104 -11.10 -5.42 6.28
CA VAL A 104 -11.86 -6.25 7.24
C VAL A 104 -11.64 -5.78 8.67
N PHE A 105 -10.39 -5.48 9.03
CA PHE A 105 -10.07 -4.98 10.36
C PHE A 105 -10.69 -3.60 10.63
N SER A 106 -10.56 -2.67 9.67
CA SER A 106 -11.14 -1.33 9.76
C SER A 106 -12.66 -1.35 9.88
N GLN A 107 -13.33 -2.26 9.16
CA GLN A 107 -14.77 -2.42 9.24
C GLN A 107 -15.22 -2.87 10.65
N ARG A 108 -14.47 -3.76 11.29
CA ARG A 108 -14.76 -4.17 12.69
C ARG A 108 -14.65 -2.99 13.64
N LEU A 109 -13.60 -2.17 13.50
CA LEU A 109 -13.41 -0.98 14.34
C LEU A 109 -14.53 0.06 14.14
N VAL A 110 -14.94 0.30 12.90
CA VAL A 110 -16.06 1.21 12.60
C VAL A 110 -17.36 0.71 13.25
N MET A 111 -17.64 -0.58 13.16
CA MET A 111 -18.82 -1.18 13.81
C MET A 111 -18.76 -1.03 15.33
N GLN A 112 -17.62 -1.29 15.97
CA GLN A 112 -17.46 -1.11 17.43
C GLN A 112 -17.64 0.36 17.85
N ALA A 113 -17.07 1.29 17.07
CA ALA A 113 -17.23 2.72 17.33
C ALA A 113 -18.68 3.18 17.21
N MET A 114 -19.46 2.63 16.27
CA MET A 114 -20.89 2.93 16.11
C MET A 114 -21.73 2.43 17.28
N THR A 115 -21.45 1.21 17.78
CA THR A 115 -22.18 0.66 18.93
C THR A 115 -21.87 1.39 20.23
N ALA A 116 -20.67 1.99 20.35
CA ALA A 116 -20.31 2.77 21.53
C ALA A 116 -20.89 4.20 21.54
N GLN A 117 -21.24 4.77 20.39
CA GLN A 117 -21.70 6.15 20.24
C GLN A 117 -23.24 6.34 20.30
N VAL A 118 -24.02 5.39 20.81
CA VAL A 118 -25.50 5.44 20.85
C VAL A 118 -26.07 6.66 21.59
N HIS A 119 -25.27 7.55 22.18
CA HIS A 119 -25.72 8.60 23.06
C HIS A 119 -25.39 10.05 22.64
N GLY A 120 -25.58 10.46 21.35
CA GLY A 120 -25.65 11.91 21.17
C GLY A 120 -25.10 12.61 19.94
N ALA A 121 -24.69 11.92 18.89
CA ALA A 121 -24.36 12.56 17.62
C ALA A 121 -25.19 11.96 16.48
N PRO A 122 -25.39 12.64 15.33
CA PRO A 122 -26.05 12.06 14.18
C PRO A 122 -25.23 10.89 13.65
N ALA A 123 -25.38 9.75 14.30
CA ALA A 123 -24.61 8.52 14.07
C ALA A 123 -24.62 8.07 12.59
N GLY A 124 -25.70 8.38 11.86
CA GLY A 124 -25.86 8.01 10.46
C GLY A 124 -24.87 8.68 9.50
N VAL A 125 -24.58 9.98 9.67
CA VAL A 125 -23.70 10.72 8.75
C VAL A 125 -22.25 10.27 8.94
N MET A 126 -21.79 10.12 10.18
CA MET A 126 -20.44 9.63 10.48
C MET A 126 -20.22 8.20 9.97
N ALA A 127 -21.23 7.35 10.08
CA ALA A 127 -21.22 5.99 9.55
C ALA A 127 -21.07 5.97 8.02
N ILE A 128 -21.84 6.78 7.32
CA ILE A 128 -21.78 6.89 5.85
C ILE A 128 -20.40 7.40 5.41
N VAL A 129 -19.90 8.45 6.04
CA VAL A 129 -18.56 9.00 5.72
C VAL A 129 -17.47 7.96 5.96
N ALA A 130 -17.52 7.21 7.06
CA ALA A 130 -16.54 6.15 7.35
C ALA A 130 -16.60 5.02 6.31
N GLN A 131 -17.80 4.60 5.89
CA GLN A 131 -17.95 3.56 4.86
C GLN A 131 -17.49 4.02 3.48
N ILE A 132 -17.81 5.25 3.09
CA ILE A 132 -17.32 5.83 1.82
C ILE A 132 -15.80 5.92 1.84
N SER A 133 -15.20 6.40 2.93
CA SER A 133 -13.75 6.49 3.09
C SER A 133 -13.08 5.12 3.01
N LEU A 134 -13.68 4.09 3.62
CA LEU A 134 -13.19 2.72 3.56
C LEU A 134 -13.27 2.17 2.13
N ALA A 135 -14.39 2.35 1.43
CA ALA A 135 -14.57 1.91 0.05
C ALA A 135 -13.56 2.58 -0.90
N LEU A 136 -13.39 3.90 -0.78
CA LEU A 136 -12.40 4.65 -1.55
C LEU A 136 -10.96 4.17 -1.23
N GLY A 137 -10.66 3.94 0.04
CA GLY A 137 -9.36 3.41 0.47
C GLY A 137 -9.04 2.05 -0.15
N ILE A 138 -10.02 1.15 -0.22
CA ILE A 138 -9.88 -0.17 -0.87
C ILE A 138 -9.65 0.01 -2.38
N VAL A 139 -10.46 0.81 -3.06
CA VAL A 139 -10.33 1.03 -4.51
C VAL A 139 -8.96 1.61 -4.85
N ILE A 140 -8.55 2.66 -4.16
CA ILE A 140 -7.24 3.30 -4.38
C ILE A 140 -6.10 2.36 -4.00
N GLY A 141 -6.23 1.64 -2.87
CA GLY A 141 -5.23 0.70 -2.38
C GLY A 141 -5.02 -0.50 -3.30
N LEU A 142 -6.07 -0.99 -3.96
CA LEU A 142 -5.99 -2.11 -4.90
C LEU A 142 -5.59 -1.67 -6.32
N ALA A 143 -5.91 -0.44 -6.72
CA ALA A 143 -5.66 0.02 -8.10
C ALA A 143 -4.20 -0.12 -8.51
N TYR A 144 -3.26 0.33 -7.66
CA TYR A 144 -1.84 0.28 -7.98
C TYR A 144 -1.28 -1.14 -8.07
N PRO A 145 -1.45 -2.04 -7.08
CA PRO A 145 -0.93 -3.40 -7.17
C PRO A 145 -1.57 -4.21 -8.30
N VAL A 146 -2.86 -4.00 -8.60
CA VAL A 146 -3.52 -4.66 -9.75
C VAL A 146 -2.91 -4.21 -11.06
N LEU A 147 -2.72 -2.91 -11.26
CA LEU A 147 -2.06 -2.38 -12.46
C LEU A 147 -0.63 -2.92 -12.58
N LEU A 148 0.14 -2.90 -11.50
CA LEU A 148 1.50 -3.40 -11.49
C LEU A 148 1.56 -4.89 -11.86
N LEU A 149 0.65 -5.71 -11.31
CA LEU A 149 0.54 -7.13 -11.63
C LEU A 149 0.23 -7.36 -13.12
N ILE A 150 -0.80 -6.68 -13.66
CA ILE A 150 -1.21 -6.80 -15.06
C ILE A 150 -0.05 -6.42 -15.99
N PHE A 151 0.67 -5.34 -15.71
CA PHE A 151 1.76 -4.89 -16.58
C PHE A 151 2.98 -5.79 -16.50
N MET A 152 3.33 -6.30 -15.30
CA MET A 152 4.50 -7.18 -15.13
C MET A 152 4.29 -8.57 -15.70
N THR A 153 3.04 -9.00 -15.93
CA THR A 153 2.70 -10.30 -16.53
C THR A 153 2.54 -10.24 -18.06
N ARG A 154 2.61 -9.06 -18.68
CA ARG A 154 2.48 -8.94 -20.14
C ARG A 154 3.64 -9.62 -20.89
N PRO A 155 3.38 -10.37 -22.00
CA PRO A 155 4.41 -11.08 -22.76
C PRO A 155 5.57 -10.19 -23.18
N LYS A 156 5.28 -8.98 -23.69
CA LYS A 156 6.28 -8.00 -24.13
C LYS A 156 7.26 -7.59 -23.00
N VAL A 157 6.77 -7.56 -21.75
CA VAL A 157 7.61 -7.27 -20.59
C VAL A 157 8.45 -8.49 -20.25
N ILE A 158 7.86 -9.69 -20.30
CA ILE A 158 8.58 -10.95 -20.05
C ILE A 158 9.75 -11.10 -21.03
N GLU A 159 9.50 -10.91 -22.31
CA GLU A 159 10.53 -10.98 -23.37
C GLU A 159 11.68 -9.99 -23.14
N ALA A 160 11.37 -8.76 -22.70
CA ALA A 160 12.38 -7.75 -22.41
C ALA A 160 13.36 -8.15 -21.30
N PHE A 161 12.96 -9.05 -20.40
CA PHE A 161 13.81 -9.58 -19.31
C PHE A 161 14.42 -10.95 -19.62
N SER A 162 13.93 -11.67 -20.65
CA SER A 162 14.33 -13.05 -20.95
C SER A 162 15.38 -13.18 -22.05
N SER A 163 15.74 -12.09 -22.76
CA SER A 163 16.72 -12.16 -23.86
C SER A 163 18.14 -12.45 -23.35
N PRO A 164 18.75 -13.58 -23.74
CA PRO A 164 20.02 -14.05 -23.19
C PRO A 164 21.28 -13.29 -23.64
N ASP A 165 21.16 -12.38 -24.60
CA ASP A 165 22.31 -11.79 -25.32
C ASP A 165 23.21 -10.85 -24.52
N LEU A 166 23.17 -10.88 -23.17
CA LEU A 166 24.04 -10.07 -22.32
C LEU A 166 24.98 -10.90 -21.44
N GLN A 167 25.12 -12.22 -21.66
CA GLN A 167 25.99 -13.07 -20.85
C GLN A 167 27.27 -13.52 -21.57
N GLU A 168 27.58 -13.03 -22.77
CA GLU A 168 28.91 -13.27 -23.34
C GLU A 168 29.80 -12.08 -23.00
N PRO A 169 30.75 -12.24 -22.05
CA PRO A 169 31.90 -11.36 -21.94
C PRO A 169 32.86 -11.73 -23.07
N HIS A 170 33.08 -10.84 -24.01
CA HIS A 170 34.25 -10.89 -24.87
C HIS A 170 35.49 -10.41 -24.12
#